data_2ddaf82394551e2b3ae00da4edd6b0ee
#
_entry.id   2ddaf82394551e2b3ae00da4edd6b0ee
#
_cell.length_a   1.000
_cell.length_b   1.000
_cell.length_c   1.000
_cell.angle_alpha   90.00
_cell.angle_beta   90.00
_cell.angle_gamma   90.00
#
_symmetry.space_group_name_H-M   'P 1'
#
loop_
_entity.id
_entity.type
_entity.pdbx_description
1 polymer ?
#
loop_
_entity_poly.entity_id
_entity_poly.type
_entity_poly.pdbx_seq_one_letter_code
_entity_poly.pdbx_strand_id
1 'polypeptide(L)'
;MSRSFLLALVSFAAGLLISSPSSRAADLSLVVSIAEQRLYVFDETGHKLNSYRVSTSQFGIGDERNSYTTPTGQLEIAGKIGAGVEPGAVFHHCRRTGEIVPVNADGRDPIVTRILPLRGLERQNAGALPRGIYIHGTPDERHIGRPVSYGCIRMRSRDVVELFDLVQKGTRVEITNERVGGLFGGVVRPPTDRG
;
A
#
# COMPACT_ATOMS: atom_id res chain seq x y z
N MET A 1 -29.77 33.16 -72.38
CA MET A 1 -28.71 33.42 -71.37
C MET A 1 -29.29 33.08 -69.99
N SER A 2 -29.07 31.86 -69.54
CA SER A 2 -29.59 31.35 -68.25
C SER A 2 -28.42 31.05 -67.32
N ARG A 3 -28.34 31.74 -66.18
CA ARG A 3 -27.30 31.57 -65.17
C ARG A 3 -27.85 30.65 -64.11
N SER A 4 -27.35 29.41 -64.05
CA SER A 4 -27.64 28.46 -62.97
C SER A 4 -26.75 28.80 -61.74
N PHE A 5 -27.36 29.07 -60.59
CA PHE A 5 -26.70 29.20 -59.31
C PHE A 5 -26.62 27.81 -58.64
N LEU A 6 -25.42 27.31 -58.48
CA LEU A 6 -25.16 26.14 -57.64
C LEU A 6 -25.10 26.60 -56.19
N LEU A 7 -26.02 26.12 -55.34
CA LEU A 7 -25.93 26.23 -53.90
C LEU A 7 -25.07 25.08 -53.37
N ALA A 8 -23.93 25.40 -52.79
CA ALA A 8 -23.10 24.43 -52.08
C ALA A 8 -23.60 24.32 -50.62
N LEU A 9 -24.12 23.15 -50.24
CA LEU A 9 -24.43 22.80 -48.85
C LEU A 9 -23.13 22.45 -48.12
N VAL A 10 -22.72 23.29 -47.18
CA VAL A 10 -21.63 22.98 -46.24
C VAL A 10 -22.23 22.27 -45.03
N SER A 11 -22.04 20.93 -44.95
CA SER A 11 -22.43 20.14 -43.80
C SER A 11 -21.39 20.31 -42.68
N PHE A 12 -21.76 20.98 -41.60
CA PHE A 12 -20.95 21.13 -40.39
C PHE A 12 -21.15 19.89 -39.55
N ALA A 13 -20.24 18.93 -39.60
CA ALA A 13 -20.22 17.78 -38.69
C ALA A 13 -19.68 18.23 -37.33
N ALA A 14 -20.58 18.43 -36.37
CA ALA A 14 -20.22 18.63 -34.97
C ALA A 14 -19.67 17.32 -34.40
N GLY A 15 -18.35 17.22 -34.35
CA GLY A 15 -17.68 16.10 -33.67
C GLY A 15 -17.92 16.16 -32.15
N LEU A 16 -18.75 15.28 -31.64
CA LEU A 16 -18.96 15.06 -30.19
C LEU A 16 -17.68 14.45 -29.64
N LEU A 17 -16.83 15.24 -28.99
CA LEU A 17 -15.68 14.74 -28.20
C LEU A 17 -16.24 14.00 -26.97
N ILE A 18 -16.41 12.69 -27.09
CA ILE A 18 -16.70 11.82 -25.97
C ILE A 18 -15.39 11.74 -25.16
N SER A 19 -15.23 12.60 -24.16
CA SER A 19 -14.22 12.43 -23.13
C SER A 19 -14.53 11.15 -22.38
N SER A 20 -13.79 10.08 -22.70
CA SER A 20 -13.81 8.86 -21.87
C SER A 20 -13.41 9.26 -20.45
N PRO A 21 -14.20 8.91 -19.42
CA PRO A 21 -13.75 9.11 -18.05
C PRO A 21 -12.47 8.28 -17.89
N SER A 22 -11.34 8.97 -17.68
CA SER A 22 -10.12 8.34 -17.23
C SER A 22 -10.49 7.63 -15.93
N SER A 23 -10.44 6.29 -15.91
CA SER A 23 -10.60 5.52 -14.69
C SER A 23 -9.44 5.89 -13.76
N ARG A 24 -9.65 6.97 -13.00
CA ARG A 24 -8.75 7.35 -11.92
C ARG A 24 -8.81 6.19 -10.93
N ALA A 25 -7.70 5.47 -10.80
CA ALA A 25 -7.57 4.48 -9.74
C ALA A 25 -7.97 5.19 -8.44
N ALA A 26 -8.93 4.61 -7.71
CA ALA A 26 -9.44 5.23 -6.49
C ALA A 26 -8.27 5.64 -5.60
N ASP A 27 -8.26 6.90 -5.13
CA ASP A 27 -7.22 7.39 -4.22
C ASP A 27 -7.39 6.69 -2.87
N LEU A 28 -6.77 5.52 -2.75
CA LEU A 28 -6.78 4.73 -1.52
C LEU A 28 -5.78 5.29 -0.53
N SER A 29 -6.10 5.17 0.75
CA SER A 29 -5.17 5.39 1.84
C SER A 29 -5.13 4.19 2.78
N LEU A 30 -3.97 3.99 3.42
CA LEU A 30 -3.74 2.91 4.37
C LEU A 30 -3.50 3.50 5.75
N VAL A 31 -4.05 2.84 6.78
CA VAL A 31 -3.71 3.15 8.18
C VAL A 31 -3.25 1.86 8.86
N VAL A 32 -2.03 1.87 9.40
CA VAL A 32 -1.49 0.77 10.20
C VAL A 32 -1.58 1.14 11.67
N SER A 33 -2.45 0.46 12.41
CA SER A 33 -2.53 0.58 13.86
C SER A 33 -1.58 -0.43 14.52
N ILE A 34 -0.53 0.06 15.16
CA ILE A 34 0.40 -0.76 15.94
C ILE A 34 -0.32 -1.33 17.16
N ALA A 35 -1.17 -0.54 17.82
CA ALA A 35 -1.92 -1.00 19.00
C ALA A 35 -2.88 -2.15 18.69
N GLU A 36 -3.43 -2.20 17.46
CA GLU A 36 -4.38 -3.24 17.03
C GLU A 36 -3.74 -4.35 16.21
N GLN A 37 -2.46 -4.19 15.83
CA GLN A 37 -1.76 -5.05 14.87
C GLN A 37 -2.60 -5.29 13.62
N ARG A 38 -3.08 -4.18 13.03
CA ARG A 38 -4.01 -4.20 11.92
C ARG A 38 -3.71 -3.08 10.90
N LEU A 39 -3.85 -3.42 9.63
CA LEU A 39 -3.82 -2.48 8.51
C LEU A 39 -5.25 -2.31 8.00
N TYR A 40 -5.66 -1.07 7.78
CA TYR A 40 -6.96 -0.68 7.25
C TYR A 40 -6.78 -0.01 5.89
N VAL A 41 -7.72 -0.26 4.98
CA VAL A 41 -7.80 0.37 3.66
C VAL A 41 -9.01 1.27 3.63
N PHE A 42 -8.81 2.51 3.22
CA PHE A 42 -9.86 3.52 3.09
C PHE A 42 -9.93 4.04 1.66
N ASP A 43 -11.12 4.42 1.22
CA ASP A 43 -11.32 5.17 -0.01
C ASP A 43 -11.08 6.68 0.20
N GLU A 44 -11.22 7.47 -0.88
CA GLU A 44 -11.05 8.93 -0.87
C GLU A 44 -12.05 9.67 0.03
N THR A 45 -13.18 9.04 0.37
CA THR A 45 -14.20 9.60 1.27
C THR A 45 -13.92 9.29 2.74
N GLY A 46 -12.89 8.47 3.02
CA GLY A 46 -12.58 7.97 4.36
C GLY A 46 -13.44 6.79 4.78
N HIS A 47 -14.19 6.17 3.86
CA HIS A 47 -14.92 4.95 4.14
C HIS A 47 -13.96 3.74 4.15
N LYS A 48 -14.07 2.91 5.19
CA LYS A 48 -13.26 1.70 5.34
C LYS A 48 -13.71 0.61 4.37
N LEU A 49 -12.84 0.24 3.44
CA LEU A 49 -13.08 -0.81 2.45
C LEU A 49 -12.68 -2.20 2.94
N ASN A 50 -11.52 -2.29 3.62
CA ASN A 50 -10.96 -3.58 4.06
C ASN A 50 -10.09 -3.42 5.29
N SER A 51 -9.73 -4.54 5.92
CA SER A 51 -8.70 -4.58 6.96
C SER A 51 -8.02 -5.93 7.04
N TYR A 52 -6.71 -5.92 7.35
CA TYR A 52 -5.86 -7.09 7.45
C TYR A 52 -5.18 -7.14 8.81
N ARG A 53 -4.98 -8.34 9.35
CA ARG A 53 -4.08 -8.51 10.49
C ARG A 53 -2.64 -8.39 10.02
N VAL A 54 -1.82 -7.68 10.77
CA VAL A 54 -0.41 -7.47 10.48
C VAL A 54 0.44 -7.76 11.72
N SER A 55 1.76 -7.79 11.55
CA SER A 55 2.71 -7.80 12.66
C SER A 55 3.72 -6.67 12.45
N THR A 56 3.87 -5.83 13.48
CA THR A 56 4.87 -4.76 13.54
C THR A 56 6.03 -5.15 14.46
N SER A 57 6.94 -4.23 14.74
CA SER A 57 8.14 -4.50 15.52
C SER A 57 7.85 -4.93 16.96
N GLN A 58 8.58 -5.96 17.44
CA GLN A 58 8.66 -6.33 18.85
C GLN A 58 9.51 -5.36 19.69
N PHE A 59 10.29 -4.49 19.03
CA PHE A 59 11.19 -3.52 19.68
C PHE A 59 10.54 -2.14 19.85
N GLY A 60 9.24 -2.01 19.50
CA GLY A 60 8.49 -0.77 19.66
C GLY A 60 8.55 0.15 18.45
N ILE A 61 8.40 1.46 18.72
CA ILE A 61 8.22 2.54 17.76
C ILE A 61 9.50 3.38 17.69
N GLY A 62 9.87 3.82 16.49
CA GLY A 62 10.98 4.73 16.25
C GLY A 62 11.53 4.65 14.84
N ASP A 63 12.42 5.60 14.48
CA ASP A 63 13.09 5.67 13.18
C ASP A 63 14.62 5.91 13.31
N GLU A 64 15.19 5.64 14.49
CA GLU A 64 16.64 5.77 14.65
C GLU A 64 17.39 4.82 13.73
N ARG A 65 18.53 5.29 13.26
CA ARG A 65 19.42 4.50 12.40
C ARG A 65 19.85 3.21 13.12
N ASN A 66 19.80 2.09 12.41
CA ASN A 66 20.11 0.74 12.91
C ASN A 66 19.19 0.24 14.04
N SER A 67 18.07 0.90 14.29
CA SER A 67 17.04 0.36 15.15
C SER A 67 16.20 -0.69 14.41
N TYR A 68 15.55 -1.55 15.19
CA TYR A 68 14.59 -2.54 14.68
C TYR A 68 13.14 -2.12 14.95
N THR A 69 12.91 -0.83 15.21
CA THR A 69 11.61 -0.26 15.54
C THR A 69 10.78 0.04 14.29
N THR A 70 9.45 0.06 14.43
CA THR A 70 8.55 0.50 13.35
C THR A 70 8.38 2.03 13.41
N PRO A 71 8.64 2.77 12.31
CA PRO A 71 8.41 4.21 12.28
C PRO A 71 6.91 4.52 12.29
N THR A 72 6.54 5.70 12.82
CA THR A 72 5.17 6.21 12.82
C THR A 72 5.06 7.49 11.99
N GLY A 73 3.81 7.95 11.75
CA GLY A 73 3.49 9.16 10.99
C GLY A 73 3.12 8.86 9.55
N GLN A 74 3.31 9.85 8.68
CA GLN A 74 2.93 9.80 7.27
C GLN A 74 4.04 9.21 6.41
N LEU A 75 3.70 8.18 5.65
CA LEU A 75 4.56 7.51 4.70
C LEU A 75 3.82 7.36 3.36
N GLU A 76 4.51 6.82 2.35
CA GLU A 76 3.91 6.40 1.09
C GLU A 76 4.53 5.09 0.59
N ILE A 77 3.82 4.39 -0.26
CA ILE A 77 4.35 3.24 -0.99
C ILE A 77 5.36 3.76 -2.03
N ALA A 78 6.64 3.47 -1.84
CA ALA A 78 7.71 3.90 -2.73
C ALA A 78 7.84 3.06 -4.00
N GLY A 79 7.29 1.85 -4.00
CA GLY A 79 7.33 0.91 -5.12
C GLY A 79 6.59 -0.38 -4.85
N LYS A 80 6.53 -1.25 -5.85
CA LYS A 80 5.87 -2.56 -5.80
C LYS A 80 6.81 -3.62 -6.37
N ILE A 81 7.13 -4.66 -5.60
CA ILE A 81 8.08 -5.72 -5.98
C ILE A 81 7.41 -7.08 -5.81
N GLY A 82 7.58 -7.97 -6.80
CA GLY A 82 7.05 -9.31 -6.75
C GLY A 82 5.72 -9.49 -7.49
N ALA A 83 5.37 -8.63 -8.46
CA ALA A 83 4.19 -8.82 -9.29
C ALA A 83 4.26 -10.19 -10.00
N GLY A 84 3.15 -10.95 -9.97
CA GLY A 84 3.01 -12.22 -10.67
C GLY A 84 3.82 -13.39 -10.11
N VAL A 85 4.60 -13.21 -9.02
CA VAL A 85 5.29 -14.35 -8.42
C VAL A 85 4.34 -15.16 -7.53
N GLU A 86 4.61 -16.46 -7.41
CA GLU A 86 3.87 -17.38 -6.56
C GLU A 86 3.99 -17.01 -5.05
N PRO A 87 2.94 -17.26 -4.24
CA PRO A 87 3.02 -17.14 -2.80
C PRO A 87 4.15 -17.98 -2.20
N GLY A 88 4.87 -17.42 -1.22
CA GLY A 88 6.03 -18.06 -0.61
C GLY A 88 7.36 -17.84 -1.34
N ALA A 89 7.36 -17.22 -2.54
CA ALA A 89 8.61 -16.88 -3.24
C ALA A 89 9.46 -15.94 -2.38
N VAL A 90 10.71 -16.34 -2.13
CA VAL A 90 11.64 -15.65 -1.23
C VAL A 90 12.34 -14.50 -1.93
N PHE A 91 12.47 -13.39 -1.20
CA PHE A 91 13.25 -12.23 -1.62
C PHE A 91 14.41 -11.96 -0.66
N HIS A 92 15.57 -11.61 -1.25
CA HIS A 92 16.74 -11.11 -0.54
C HIS A 92 17.21 -9.81 -1.23
N HIS A 93 17.37 -8.73 -0.46
CA HIS A 93 17.65 -7.39 -1.01
C HIS A 93 16.69 -7.00 -2.16
N CYS A 94 15.39 -7.24 -1.97
CA CYS A 94 14.33 -6.96 -2.95
C CYS A 94 14.45 -7.73 -4.28
N ARG A 95 15.28 -8.77 -4.36
CA ARG A 95 15.44 -9.64 -5.53
C ARG A 95 14.98 -11.04 -5.21
N ARG A 96 14.25 -11.68 -6.15
CA ARG A 96 13.82 -13.06 -6.03
C ARG A 96 15.04 -13.99 -5.98
N THR A 97 15.04 -14.93 -5.02
CA THR A 97 16.14 -15.92 -4.87
C THR A 97 15.91 -17.19 -5.68
N GLY A 98 14.70 -17.46 -6.12
CA GLY A 98 14.28 -18.74 -6.72
C GLY A 98 13.72 -19.76 -5.72
N GLU A 99 13.90 -19.52 -4.43
CA GLU A 99 13.37 -20.36 -3.37
C GLU A 99 11.87 -20.05 -3.12
N ILE A 100 11.12 -21.08 -2.71
CA ILE A 100 9.74 -20.97 -2.22
C ILE A 100 9.68 -21.60 -0.84
N VAL A 101 9.17 -20.84 0.15
CA VAL A 101 9.00 -21.31 1.51
C VAL A 101 7.51 -21.49 1.78
N PRO A 102 7.06 -22.70 2.17
CA PRO A 102 5.68 -22.94 2.55
C PRO A 102 5.25 -22.13 3.77
N VAL A 103 3.95 -21.86 3.86
CA VAL A 103 3.36 -21.19 5.04
C VAL A 103 3.61 -22.03 6.29
N ASN A 104 4.05 -21.39 7.35
CA ASN A 104 4.40 -21.97 8.64
C ASN A 104 5.46 -23.09 8.58
N ALA A 105 6.33 -23.06 7.58
CA ALA A 105 7.53 -23.89 7.59
C ALA A 105 8.42 -23.53 8.78
N ASP A 106 9.03 -24.54 9.39
CA ASP A 106 9.96 -24.34 10.50
C ASP A 106 11.27 -23.70 10.01
N GLY A 107 11.90 -22.94 10.88
CA GLY A 107 13.20 -22.32 10.62
C GLY A 107 13.15 -20.81 10.47
N ARG A 108 13.75 -20.29 9.41
CA ARG A 108 13.89 -18.83 9.16
C ARG A 108 12.59 -18.19 8.67
N ASP A 109 12.45 -16.88 8.90
CA ASP A 109 11.33 -16.07 8.46
C ASP A 109 11.78 -15.01 7.42
N PRO A 110 12.00 -15.43 6.16
CA PRO A 110 12.39 -14.51 5.10
C PRO A 110 11.23 -13.64 4.63
N ILE A 111 11.54 -12.55 3.92
CA ILE A 111 10.57 -11.78 3.16
C ILE A 111 10.07 -12.64 1.99
N VAL A 112 8.76 -12.80 1.87
CA VAL A 112 8.16 -13.62 0.80
C VAL A 112 7.01 -12.91 0.08
N THR A 113 6.62 -13.44 -1.08
CA THR A 113 5.39 -13.16 -1.82
C THR A 113 5.34 -11.80 -2.50
N ARG A 114 5.34 -10.71 -1.75
CA ARG A 114 5.24 -9.31 -2.24
C ARG A 114 6.00 -8.39 -1.29
N ILE A 115 6.51 -7.28 -1.84
CA ILE A 115 7.14 -6.21 -1.07
C ILE A 115 6.58 -4.87 -1.54
N LEU A 116 6.13 -4.06 -0.58
CA LEU A 116 5.74 -2.67 -0.73
C LEU A 116 6.69 -1.82 0.13
N PRO A 117 7.79 -1.29 -0.45
CA PRO A 117 8.70 -0.42 0.27
C PRO A 117 8.00 0.86 0.72
N LEU A 118 8.30 1.33 1.94
CA LEU A 118 7.73 2.55 2.51
C LEU A 118 8.76 3.67 2.55
N ARG A 119 8.35 4.86 2.09
CA ARG A 119 9.12 6.11 2.21
C ARG A 119 8.45 6.99 3.25
N GLY A 120 9.21 7.46 4.22
CA GLY A 120 8.75 8.49 5.16
C GLY A 120 8.58 9.84 4.46
N LEU A 121 7.53 10.56 4.83
CA LEU A 121 7.21 11.88 4.29
C LEU A 121 7.46 13.00 5.31
N GLU A 122 7.85 12.63 6.52
CA GLU A 122 8.10 13.53 7.63
C GLU A 122 9.52 13.35 8.15
N ARG A 123 10.04 14.36 8.83
CA ARG A 123 11.42 14.33 9.36
C ARG A 123 11.66 13.14 10.32
N GLN A 124 10.66 12.82 11.17
CA GLN A 124 10.74 11.75 12.17
C GLN A 124 10.66 10.34 11.60
N ASN A 125 10.35 10.17 10.30
CA ASN A 125 10.29 8.86 9.64
C ASN A 125 11.06 8.82 8.31
N ALA A 126 11.91 9.82 8.05
CA ALA A 126 12.71 9.91 6.82
C ALA A 126 13.68 8.73 6.64
N GLY A 127 14.01 8.04 7.72
CA GLY A 127 14.85 6.84 7.73
C GLY A 127 14.15 5.57 7.25
N ALA A 128 12.82 5.56 7.10
CA ALA A 128 12.05 4.35 6.79
C ALA A 128 12.55 3.61 5.54
N LEU A 129 12.69 4.29 4.40
CA LEU A 129 13.14 3.66 3.16
C LEU A 129 14.60 3.18 3.22
N PRO A 130 15.60 3.98 3.66
CA PRO A 130 16.98 3.54 3.83
C PRO A 130 17.14 2.36 4.81
N ARG A 131 16.30 2.27 5.84
CA ARG A 131 16.27 1.18 6.82
C ARG A 131 15.61 -0.09 6.28
N GLY A 132 14.99 -0.04 5.09
CA GLY A 132 14.29 -1.19 4.51
C GLY A 132 12.98 -1.51 5.22
N ILE A 133 12.22 -0.49 5.61
CA ILE A 133 10.87 -0.68 6.16
C ILE A 133 9.89 -0.96 5.02
N TYR A 134 9.26 -2.14 5.08
CA TYR A 134 8.36 -2.65 4.05
C TYR A 134 7.06 -3.15 4.63
N ILE A 135 6.00 -3.18 3.82
CA ILE A 135 4.87 -4.09 3.99
C ILE A 135 5.18 -5.31 3.13
N HIS A 136 5.18 -6.52 3.70
CA HIS A 136 5.58 -7.72 2.97
C HIS A 136 4.93 -9.00 3.49
N GLY A 137 4.93 -10.06 2.69
CA GLY A 137 4.52 -11.39 3.12
C GLY A 137 5.55 -12.07 4.02
N THR A 138 5.07 -12.92 4.91
CA THR A 138 5.89 -13.77 5.79
C THR A 138 5.44 -15.23 5.67
N PRO A 139 6.33 -16.23 5.73
CA PRO A 139 5.92 -17.61 5.92
C PRO A 139 5.41 -17.87 7.34
N ASP A 140 5.82 -17.09 8.34
CA ASP A 140 5.40 -17.26 9.73
C ASP A 140 4.02 -16.65 10.00
N GLU A 141 2.99 -17.17 9.32
CA GLU A 141 1.63 -16.65 9.40
C GLU A 141 0.93 -16.92 10.74
N ARG A 142 1.41 -17.89 11.52
CA ARG A 142 0.87 -18.24 12.85
C ARG A 142 1.03 -17.10 13.86
N HIS A 143 2.02 -16.24 13.68
CA HIS A 143 2.31 -15.11 14.56
C HIS A 143 1.73 -13.78 14.08
N ILE A 144 1.04 -13.73 12.94
CA ILE A 144 0.37 -12.52 12.45
C ILE A 144 -0.69 -12.05 13.47
N GLY A 145 -0.61 -10.75 13.80
CA GLY A 145 -1.42 -10.09 14.82
C GLY A 145 -0.71 -9.93 16.15
N ARG A 146 0.59 -10.21 16.20
CA ARG A 146 1.47 -9.96 17.35
C ARG A 146 2.66 -9.12 16.91
N PRO A 147 3.23 -8.26 17.78
CA PRO A 147 4.45 -7.52 17.48
C PRO A 147 5.66 -8.46 17.53
N VAL A 148 6.08 -8.97 16.37
CA VAL A 148 7.17 -9.96 16.24
C VAL A 148 8.18 -9.61 15.14
N SER A 149 8.00 -8.48 14.43
CA SER A 149 8.91 -8.09 13.34
C SER A 149 10.14 -7.34 13.86
N TYR A 150 11.03 -7.01 12.92
CA TYR A 150 12.23 -6.18 13.12
C TYR A 150 12.08 -4.82 12.43
N GLY A 151 10.87 -4.23 12.48
CA GLY A 151 10.56 -2.91 11.95
C GLY A 151 9.55 -2.92 10.81
N CYS A 152 9.55 -3.94 9.95
CA CYS A 152 8.61 -4.08 8.85
C CYS A 152 7.19 -4.42 9.31
N ILE A 153 6.22 -4.22 8.42
CA ILE A 153 4.83 -4.63 8.57
C ILE A 153 4.64 -5.96 7.84
N ARG A 154 4.54 -7.06 8.59
CA ARG A 154 4.35 -8.40 8.05
C ARG A 154 2.89 -8.71 7.82
N MET A 155 2.58 -9.39 6.72
CA MET A 155 1.24 -9.84 6.35
C MET A 155 1.25 -11.31 5.96
N ARG A 156 0.08 -11.95 6.01
CA ARG A 156 -0.10 -13.25 5.37
C ARG A 156 0.11 -13.13 3.88
N SER A 157 0.63 -14.17 3.25
CA SER A 157 0.89 -14.20 1.80
C SER A 157 -0.35 -13.87 0.96
N ARG A 158 -1.50 -14.42 1.32
CA ARG A 158 -2.78 -14.11 0.67
C ARG A 158 -3.14 -12.63 0.81
N ASP A 159 -3.04 -12.09 2.03
CA ASP A 159 -3.48 -10.73 2.34
C ASP A 159 -2.58 -9.69 1.67
N VAL A 160 -1.25 -9.94 1.59
CA VAL A 160 -0.34 -9.02 0.90
C VAL A 160 -0.49 -9.05 -0.62
N VAL A 161 -0.91 -10.17 -1.22
CA VAL A 161 -1.25 -10.23 -2.65
C VAL A 161 -2.46 -9.35 -2.93
N GLU A 162 -3.53 -9.49 -2.15
CA GLU A 162 -4.74 -8.68 -2.28
C GLU A 162 -4.42 -7.18 -2.10
N LEU A 163 -3.69 -6.81 -1.04
CA LEU A 163 -3.28 -5.42 -0.81
C LEU A 163 -2.42 -4.90 -1.97
N PHE A 164 -1.47 -5.71 -2.46
CA PHE A 164 -0.59 -5.34 -3.55
C PHE A 164 -1.37 -4.98 -4.83
N ASP A 165 -2.44 -5.71 -5.14
CA ASP A 165 -3.26 -5.46 -6.33
C ASP A 165 -4.14 -4.20 -6.18
N LEU A 166 -4.54 -3.86 -4.96
CA LEU A 166 -5.36 -2.68 -4.65
C LEU A 166 -4.56 -1.36 -4.70
N VAL A 167 -3.30 -1.36 -4.25
CA VAL A 167 -2.52 -0.14 -4.05
C VAL A 167 -1.58 0.16 -5.22
N GLN A 168 -1.13 1.40 -5.29
CA GLN A 168 -0.14 1.85 -6.28
C GLN A 168 1.03 2.59 -5.60
N LYS A 169 2.09 2.84 -6.38
CA LYS A 169 3.16 3.74 -5.92
C LYS A 169 2.57 5.12 -5.63
N GLY A 170 2.94 5.71 -4.50
CA GLY A 170 2.40 6.98 -4.01
C GLY A 170 1.17 6.82 -3.11
N THR A 171 0.56 5.62 -2.97
CA THR A 171 -0.52 5.39 -2.01
C THR A 171 -0.05 5.79 -0.61
N ARG A 172 -0.81 6.65 0.06
CA ARG A 172 -0.51 7.16 1.40
C ARG A 172 -0.67 6.06 2.45
N VAL A 173 0.24 6.05 3.41
CA VAL A 173 0.27 5.11 4.53
C VAL A 173 0.51 5.88 5.81
N GLU A 174 -0.46 5.89 6.70
CA GLU A 174 -0.27 6.38 8.06
C GLU A 174 0.06 5.19 8.98
N ILE A 175 1.12 5.31 9.77
CA ILE A 175 1.44 4.34 10.82
C ILE A 175 1.26 5.02 12.17
N THR A 176 0.36 4.51 13.00
CA THR A 176 0.01 5.10 14.29
C THR A 176 -0.02 4.05 15.41
N ASN A 177 0.19 4.50 16.64
CA ASN A 177 -0.03 3.66 17.83
C ASN A 177 -1.46 3.76 18.38
N GLU A 178 -2.31 4.57 17.72
CA GLU A 178 -3.70 4.73 18.13
C GLU A 178 -4.57 3.54 17.68
N ARG A 179 -5.67 3.30 18.41
CA ARG A 179 -6.69 2.35 17.99
C ARG A 179 -7.61 3.00 16.97
N VAL A 180 -7.66 2.42 15.77
CA VAL A 180 -8.48 2.92 14.66
C VAL A 180 -9.91 2.40 14.77
N GLY A 181 -10.13 1.19 15.22
CA GLY A 181 -11.46 0.57 15.32
C GLY A 181 -12.39 1.18 16.37
N GLY A 182 -11.86 1.90 17.39
CA GLY A 182 -12.64 2.59 18.43
C GLY A 182 -12.97 4.05 18.12
N LEU A 183 -12.25 4.66 17.16
CA LEU A 183 -12.41 6.09 16.81
C LEU A 183 -13.50 6.34 15.75
N PHE A 184 -14.03 5.29 15.10
CA PHE A 184 -14.79 5.42 13.87
C PHE A 184 -16.16 4.69 13.92
N GLY A 185 -17.03 5.17 14.79
CA GLY A 185 -18.47 5.18 14.50
C GLY A 185 -18.83 6.30 13.51
N GLY A 186 -17.86 6.92 12.85
CA GLY A 186 -17.99 8.04 11.92
C GLY A 186 -16.72 8.19 11.09
N VAL A 187 -16.88 8.75 9.92
CA VAL A 187 -15.88 9.05 8.88
C VAL A 187 -14.47 9.32 9.40
N VAL A 188 -13.52 8.45 9.03
CA VAL A 188 -12.07 8.74 9.14
C VAL A 188 -11.74 9.86 8.16
N ARG A 189 -11.17 10.96 8.65
CA ARG A 189 -10.60 11.96 7.74
C ARG A 189 -9.37 11.32 7.07
N PRO A 190 -9.32 11.28 5.73
CA PRO A 190 -8.10 10.88 5.03
C PRO A 190 -6.95 11.80 5.47
N PRO A 191 -5.69 11.33 5.39
CA PRO A 191 -4.53 12.14 5.68
C PRO A 191 -4.62 13.45 4.89
N THR A 192 -4.77 14.57 5.59
CA THR A 192 -4.83 15.88 4.94
C THR A 192 -3.44 16.20 4.39
N ASP A 193 -3.38 16.45 3.10
CA ASP A 193 -2.24 17.10 2.46
C ASP A 193 -2.07 18.47 3.13
N ARG A 194 -1.13 18.59 4.06
CA ARG A 194 -0.70 19.90 4.58
C ARG A 194 0.47 20.32 3.72
N GLY A 195 0.16 21.25 2.79
CA GLY A 195 1.14 21.95 1.99
C GLY A 195 2.23 22.65 2.80
#